data_864045e1fc3dcf485fc2a42f79444fb8
#
_entry.id   864045e1fc3dcf485fc2a42f79444fb8
#
_cell.length_a   1.000
_cell.length_b   1.000
_cell.length_c   1.000
_cell.angle_alpha   90.00
_cell.angle_beta   90.00
_cell.angle_gamma   90.00
#
_symmetry.space_group_name_H-M   'P 1'
#
loop_
_entity.id
_entity.type
_entity.pdbx_description
1 polymer ?
#
loop_
_entity_poly.entity_id
_entity_poly.type
_entity_poly.pdbx_seq_one_letter_code
_entity_poly.pdbx_strand_id
1 'polypeptide(L)'
;MGINIEIDGLDNILDNLENISAKLDGAVQNGVAKGGKAIQAQCKAVCPLDTAGLRNSIVEETTGGGGKYTSEIGPTVDYGIYVEMGTGIYAGGRQTPWRYQDSKGQWHTTRGQRPHPYMEPGFEAGKDEAVEILTNEVQKAIN
;
A
#
# COMPACT_ATOMS: atom_id res chain seq x y z
N MET A 1 -43.77 -28.97 3.99
CA MET A 1 -44.69 -28.11 3.24
C MET A 1 -44.45 -26.66 3.59
N GLY A 2 -44.16 -25.86 2.61
CA GLY A 2 -43.87 -24.45 2.81
C GLY A 2 -45.14 -23.59 2.66
N ILE A 3 -45.12 -22.42 3.28
CA ILE A 3 -46.08 -21.38 3.03
C ILE A 3 -45.49 -20.45 1.97
N ASN A 4 -46.21 -20.32 0.84
CA ASN A 4 -45.81 -19.37 -0.18
C ASN A 4 -46.38 -17.99 0.14
N ILE A 5 -45.51 -17.05 0.38
CA ILE A 5 -45.88 -15.64 0.53
C ILE A 5 -45.32 -14.89 -0.66
N GLU A 6 -46.20 -14.34 -1.48
CA GLU A 6 -45.78 -13.46 -2.58
C GLU A 6 -45.97 -12.02 -2.15
N ILE A 7 -44.92 -11.25 -2.21
CA ILE A 7 -44.94 -9.82 -1.93
C ILE A 7 -44.62 -9.11 -3.25
N ASP A 8 -45.56 -8.28 -3.71
CA ASP A 8 -45.36 -7.47 -4.90
C ASP A 8 -44.18 -6.54 -4.72
N GLY A 9 -43.28 -6.55 -5.68
CA GLY A 9 -42.06 -5.72 -5.66
C GLY A 9 -40.89 -6.33 -4.91
N LEU A 10 -41.03 -7.55 -4.35
CA LEU A 10 -39.90 -8.21 -3.65
C LEU A 10 -38.70 -8.41 -4.57
N ASP A 11 -38.94 -8.84 -5.82
CA ASP A 11 -37.88 -9.03 -6.80
C ASP A 11 -37.14 -7.71 -7.08
N ASN A 12 -37.85 -6.59 -7.17
CA ASN A 12 -37.26 -5.27 -7.36
C ASN A 12 -36.41 -4.86 -6.15
N ILE A 13 -36.86 -5.17 -4.95
CA ILE A 13 -36.09 -4.92 -3.72
C ILE A 13 -34.82 -5.74 -3.71
N LEU A 14 -34.89 -7.02 -4.04
CA LEU A 14 -33.73 -7.91 -4.11
C LEU A 14 -32.74 -7.43 -5.19
N ASP A 15 -33.21 -7.07 -6.37
CA ASP A 15 -32.39 -6.53 -7.43
C ASP A 15 -31.68 -5.23 -7.00
N ASN A 16 -32.42 -4.33 -6.32
CA ASN A 16 -31.86 -3.10 -5.78
C ASN A 16 -30.77 -3.37 -4.73
N LEU A 17 -31.00 -4.34 -3.86
CA LEU A 17 -29.99 -4.73 -2.84
C LEU A 17 -28.74 -5.32 -3.49
N GLU A 18 -28.89 -6.15 -4.51
CA GLU A 18 -27.76 -6.70 -5.27
C GLU A 18 -26.98 -5.58 -5.96
N ASN A 19 -27.67 -4.63 -6.59
CA ASN A 19 -27.06 -3.49 -7.25
C ASN A 19 -26.28 -2.61 -6.27
N ILE A 20 -26.84 -2.35 -5.08
CA ILE A 20 -26.17 -1.59 -4.03
C ILE A 20 -24.94 -2.34 -3.55
N SER A 21 -25.06 -3.65 -3.32
CA SER A 21 -23.91 -4.48 -2.92
C SER A 21 -22.79 -4.44 -3.94
N ALA A 22 -23.11 -4.55 -5.23
CA ALA A 22 -22.13 -4.46 -6.31
C ALA A 22 -21.45 -3.08 -6.36
N LYS A 23 -22.23 -2.01 -6.19
CA LYS A 23 -21.71 -0.64 -6.14
C LYS A 23 -20.79 -0.43 -4.94
N LEU A 24 -21.16 -0.96 -3.78
CA LEU A 24 -20.34 -0.88 -2.56
C LEU A 24 -19.04 -1.65 -2.72
N ASP A 25 -19.09 -2.83 -3.31
CA ASP A 25 -17.88 -3.62 -3.57
C ASP A 25 -16.92 -2.85 -4.47
N GLY A 26 -17.41 -2.31 -5.58
CA GLY A 26 -16.61 -1.49 -6.48
C GLY A 26 -16.06 -0.22 -5.81
N ALA A 27 -16.87 0.41 -4.96
CA ALA A 27 -16.46 1.61 -4.23
C ALA A 27 -15.36 1.31 -3.22
N VAL A 28 -15.45 0.18 -2.51
CA VAL A 28 -14.40 -0.25 -1.57
C VAL A 28 -13.12 -0.56 -2.33
N GLN A 29 -13.21 -1.30 -3.44
CA GLN A 29 -12.06 -1.59 -4.28
C GLN A 29 -11.37 -0.31 -4.75
N ASN A 30 -12.13 0.62 -5.32
CA ASN A 30 -11.60 1.90 -5.81
C ASN A 30 -11.03 2.74 -4.68
N GLY A 31 -11.72 2.78 -3.55
CA GLY A 31 -11.27 3.54 -2.37
C GLY A 31 -9.98 3.01 -1.79
N VAL A 32 -9.83 1.70 -1.68
CA VAL A 32 -8.60 1.05 -1.21
C VAL A 32 -7.45 1.34 -2.18
N ALA A 33 -7.69 1.20 -3.49
CA ALA A 33 -6.66 1.45 -4.50
C ALA A 33 -6.22 2.92 -4.50
N LYS A 34 -7.16 3.85 -4.48
CA LYS A 34 -6.84 5.29 -4.45
C LYS A 34 -6.17 5.70 -3.15
N GLY A 35 -6.63 5.16 -2.02
CA GLY A 35 -6.00 5.39 -0.72
C GLY A 35 -4.58 4.86 -0.68
N GLY A 36 -4.37 3.66 -1.21
CA GLY A 36 -3.04 3.06 -1.36
C GLY A 36 -2.11 3.91 -2.21
N LYS A 37 -2.62 4.49 -3.29
CA LYS A 37 -1.84 5.40 -4.13
C LYS A 37 -1.48 6.70 -3.42
N ALA A 38 -2.34 7.20 -2.54
CA ALA A 38 -2.01 8.36 -1.71
C ALA A 38 -0.85 8.06 -0.75
N ILE A 39 -0.85 6.88 -0.14
CA ILE A 39 0.26 6.42 0.69
C ILE A 39 1.52 6.23 -0.15
N GLN A 40 1.41 5.60 -1.31
CA GLN A 40 2.52 5.44 -2.26
C GLN A 40 3.17 6.79 -2.59
N ALA A 41 2.37 7.79 -2.89
CA ALA A 41 2.87 9.14 -3.20
C ALA A 41 3.67 9.73 -2.03
N GLN A 42 3.21 9.54 -0.79
CA GLN A 42 3.93 9.99 0.39
C GLN A 42 5.23 9.24 0.61
N CYS A 43 5.24 7.93 0.41
CA CYS A 43 6.46 7.13 0.48
C CYS A 43 7.48 7.60 -0.55
N LYS A 44 7.05 7.89 -1.77
CA LYS A 44 7.92 8.43 -2.81
C LYS A 44 8.44 9.82 -2.44
N ALA A 45 7.61 10.66 -1.84
CA ALA A 45 7.99 12.02 -1.47
C ALA A 45 9.09 12.06 -0.40
N VAL A 46 9.07 11.10 0.54
CA VAL A 46 10.07 11.04 1.62
C VAL A 46 11.24 10.11 1.31
N CYS A 47 11.20 9.42 0.17
CA CYS A 47 12.29 8.55 -0.27
C CYS A 47 13.57 9.37 -0.52
N PRO A 48 14.76 8.90 -0.09
CA PRO A 48 16.00 9.62 -0.34
C PRO A 48 16.23 9.93 -1.84
N LEU A 49 16.68 11.15 -2.11
CA LEU A 49 16.80 11.68 -3.50
C LEU A 49 17.84 10.95 -4.35
N ASP A 50 18.91 10.51 -3.74
CA ASP A 50 19.99 9.78 -4.42
C ASP A 50 19.62 8.34 -4.77
N THR A 51 18.39 7.94 -4.43
CA THR A 51 17.86 6.61 -4.71
C THR A 51 16.66 6.69 -5.67
N ALA A 52 16.81 7.40 -6.79
CA ALA A 52 15.75 7.55 -7.79
C ALA A 52 15.20 6.19 -8.28
N GLY A 53 16.08 5.19 -8.43
CA GLY A 53 15.67 3.83 -8.78
C GLY A 53 14.78 3.21 -7.70
N LEU A 54 15.08 3.43 -6.44
CA LEU A 54 14.25 2.98 -5.33
C LEU A 54 12.88 3.67 -5.35
N ARG A 55 12.85 5.00 -5.47
CA ARG A 55 11.61 5.75 -5.54
C ARG A 55 10.70 5.25 -6.65
N ASN A 56 11.26 5.07 -7.84
CA ASN A 56 10.50 4.61 -9.01
C ASN A 56 10.03 3.16 -8.86
N SER A 57 10.67 2.38 -7.99
CA SER A 57 10.29 0.99 -7.73
C SER A 57 9.13 0.84 -6.74
N ILE A 58 8.76 1.90 -6.04
CA ILE A 58 7.65 1.85 -5.09
C ILE A 58 6.35 1.75 -5.86
N VAL A 59 5.68 0.62 -5.71
CA VAL A 59 4.42 0.31 -6.41
C VAL A 59 3.29 0.11 -5.41
N GLU A 60 2.07 0.23 -5.90
CA GLU A 60 0.87 -0.10 -5.17
C GLU A 60 0.15 -1.21 -5.92
N GLU A 61 -0.32 -2.22 -5.21
CA GLU A 61 -1.12 -3.29 -5.76
C GLU A 61 -2.30 -3.56 -4.85
N THR A 62 -3.51 -3.54 -5.41
CA THR A 62 -4.73 -3.84 -4.68
C THR A 62 -5.25 -5.21 -5.10
N THR A 63 -5.50 -6.05 -4.09
CA THR A 63 -6.04 -7.39 -4.30
C THR A 63 -7.23 -7.61 -3.37
N GLY A 64 -8.08 -8.59 -3.71
CA GLY A 64 -9.20 -8.94 -2.86
C GLY A 64 -10.48 -9.20 -3.65
N GLY A 65 -11.59 -9.27 -2.93
CA GLY A 65 -12.92 -9.50 -3.46
C GLY A 65 -13.93 -9.61 -2.33
N GLY A 66 -15.21 -9.57 -2.66
CA GLY A 66 -16.28 -9.75 -1.69
C GLY A 66 -16.29 -8.70 -0.58
N GLY A 67 -15.95 -7.47 -0.91
CA GLY A 67 -15.93 -6.35 0.04
C GLY A 67 -14.67 -6.28 0.90
N LYS A 68 -13.71 -7.16 0.68
CA LYS A 68 -12.43 -7.16 1.39
C LYS A 68 -11.30 -6.95 0.39
N TYR A 69 -10.61 -5.85 0.51
CA TYR A 69 -9.50 -5.48 -0.36
C TYR A 69 -8.30 -5.06 0.45
N THR A 70 -7.13 -5.39 -0.06
CA THR A 70 -5.86 -5.03 0.55
C THR A 70 -5.03 -4.29 -0.47
N SER A 71 -4.47 -3.15 -0.07
CA SER A 71 -3.49 -2.42 -0.85
C SER A 71 -2.11 -2.70 -0.27
N GLU A 72 -1.21 -3.22 -1.09
CA GLU A 72 0.18 -3.43 -0.73
C GLU A 72 1.03 -2.37 -1.43
N ILE A 73 1.81 -1.66 -0.66
CA ILE A 73 2.70 -0.62 -1.16
C ILE A 73 4.12 -0.97 -0.76
N GLY A 74 5.04 -0.96 -1.69
CA GLY A 74 6.42 -1.25 -1.39
C GLY A 74 7.34 -1.19 -2.59
N PRO A 75 8.65 -1.24 -2.33
CA PRO A 75 9.64 -1.25 -3.39
C PRO A 75 9.68 -2.61 -4.08
N THR A 76 9.99 -2.59 -5.38
CA THR A 76 10.22 -3.80 -6.17
C THR A 76 11.69 -4.14 -6.31
N VAL A 77 12.59 -3.27 -5.85
CA VAL A 77 14.03 -3.54 -5.85
C VAL A 77 14.47 -4.19 -4.53
N ASP A 78 15.40 -5.11 -4.60
CA ASP A 78 15.83 -5.94 -3.46
C ASP A 78 16.48 -5.11 -2.34
N TYR A 79 17.17 -4.02 -2.69
CA TYR A 79 17.84 -3.19 -1.70
C TYR A 79 16.90 -2.26 -0.91
N GLY A 80 15.62 -2.21 -1.28
CA GLY A 80 14.65 -1.30 -0.65
C GLY A 80 14.48 -1.51 0.85
N ILE A 81 14.50 -2.77 1.30
CA ILE A 81 14.39 -3.10 2.71
C ILE A 81 15.62 -2.61 3.49
N TYR A 82 16.80 -2.67 2.88
CA TYR A 82 18.04 -2.25 3.54
C TYR A 82 18.13 -0.73 3.71
N VAL A 83 17.50 0.02 2.81
CA VAL A 83 17.38 1.47 2.97
C VAL A 83 16.46 1.79 4.14
N GLU A 84 15.30 1.11 4.24
CA GLU A 84 14.34 1.32 5.31
C GLU A 84 14.90 0.95 6.68
N MET A 85 15.50 -0.22 6.79
CA MET A 85 15.89 -0.84 8.07
C MET A 85 17.36 -0.65 8.42
N GLY A 86 18.18 -0.22 7.46
CA GLY A 86 19.63 -0.19 7.62
C GLY A 86 20.26 -1.56 7.44
N THR A 87 21.57 -1.63 7.60
CA THR A 87 22.36 -2.85 7.45
C THR A 87 23.44 -2.94 8.52
N GLY A 88 24.04 -4.13 8.67
CA GLY A 88 25.16 -4.36 9.58
C GLY A 88 24.78 -4.11 11.03
N ILE A 89 25.57 -3.30 11.74
CA ILE A 89 25.34 -3.01 13.16
C ILE A 89 23.99 -2.35 13.42
N TYR A 90 23.43 -1.64 12.43
CA TYR A 90 22.17 -0.92 12.56
C TYR A 90 20.95 -1.82 12.44
N ALA A 91 21.12 -3.02 11.88
CA ALA A 91 20.02 -3.97 11.65
C ALA A 91 20.21 -5.27 12.45
N GLY A 92 21.06 -5.27 13.47
CA GLY A 92 21.35 -6.47 14.26
C GLY A 92 22.13 -7.53 13.48
N GLY A 93 22.73 -7.16 12.36
CA GLY A 93 23.52 -8.06 11.53
C GLY A 93 24.99 -8.08 11.91
N ARG A 94 25.85 -8.12 10.91
CA ARG A 94 27.31 -8.24 11.09
C ARG A 94 27.86 -7.09 11.93
N GLN A 95 28.58 -7.42 13.00
CA GLN A 95 29.13 -6.44 13.93
C GLN A 95 30.55 -6.00 13.55
N THR A 96 31.26 -6.80 12.75
CA THR A 96 32.63 -6.47 12.32
C THR A 96 32.60 -5.73 10.98
N PRO A 97 33.53 -4.76 10.78
CA PRO A 97 33.61 -4.09 9.48
C PRO A 97 33.88 -5.06 8.34
N TRP A 98 33.39 -4.72 7.16
CA TRP A 98 33.71 -5.46 5.93
C TRP A 98 34.02 -4.50 4.79
N ARG A 99 34.63 -5.05 3.75
CA ARG A 99 34.97 -4.29 2.55
C ARG A 99 34.04 -4.66 1.42
N TYR A 100 33.71 -3.68 0.63
CA TYR A 100 32.96 -3.89 -0.62
C TYR A 100 33.53 -3.00 -1.71
N GLN A 101 33.25 -3.36 -2.95
CA GLN A 101 33.66 -2.63 -4.13
C GLN A 101 32.46 -1.94 -4.73
N ASP A 102 32.56 -0.64 -4.99
CA ASP A 102 31.49 0.11 -5.63
C ASP A 102 31.42 -0.13 -7.14
N SER A 103 30.45 0.49 -7.81
CA SER A 103 30.25 0.35 -9.25
C SER A 103 31.41 0.90 -10.08
N LYS A 104 32.27 1.73 -9.49
CA LYS A 104 33.48 2.31 -10.13
C LYS A 104 34.73 1.51 -9.83
N GLY A 105 34.61 0.40 -9.13
CA GLY A 105 35.73 -0.46 -8.76
C GLY A 105 36.52 0.01 -7.56
N GLN A 106 36.06 1.01 -6.83
CA GLN A 106 36.70 1.50 -5.60
C GLN A 106 36.31 0.68 -4.39
N TRP A 107 37.30 0.41 -3.52
CA TRP A 107 37.06 -0.34 -2.30
C TRP A 107 36.69 0.57 -1.14
N HIS A 108 35.69 0.16 -0.40
CA HIS A 108 35.20 0.84 0.80
C HIS A 108 35.12 -0.12 1.97
N THR A 109 35.34 0.41 3.17
CA THR A 109 35.13 -0.33 4.41
C THR A 109 33.90 0.22 5.10
N THR A 110 33.02 -0.67 5.57
CA THR A 110 31.76 -0.29 6.21
C THR A 110 31.48 -1.20 7.40
N ARG A 111 30.72 -0.67 8.35
CA ARG A 111 30.07 -1.44 9.45
C ARG A 111 28.58 -1.62 9.21
N GLY A 112 28.09 -1.07 8.12
CA GLY A 112 26.68 -1.05 7.77
C GLY A 112 26.24 0.35 7.40
N GLN A 113 24.99 0.46 6.98
CA GLN A 113 24.34 1.71 6.59
C GLN A 113 23.24 2.03 7.60
N ARG A 114 23.17 3.28 8.03
CA ARG A 114 22.07 3.75 8.88
C ARG A 114 20.75 3.62 8.17
N PRO A 115 19.65 3.34 8.88
CA PRO A 115 18.33 3.36 8.29
C PRO A 115 17.99 4.75 7.74
N HIS A 116 17.36 4.77 6.59
CA HIS A 116 16.74 5.96 6.01
C HIS A 116 15.28 5.62 5.70
N PRO A 117 14.41 5.58 6.74
CA PRO A 117 13.03 5.15 6.55
C PRO A 117 12.27 6.04 5.56
N TYR A 118 11.50 5.41 4.70
CA TYR A 118 10.63 6.07 3.73
C TYR A 118 9.23 5.46 3.69
N MET A 119 9.12 4.15 3.97
CA MET A 119 7.83 3.47 4.00
C MET A 119 7.04 3.82 5.25
N GLU A 120 7.65 3.72 6.43
CA GLU A 120 6.96 4.05 7.68
C GLU A 120 6.55 5.52 7.73
N PRO A 121 7.45 6.51 7.50
CA PRO A 121 7.03 7.91 7.49
C PRO A 121 6.02 8.22 6.38
N GLY A 122 6.16 7.59 5.21
CA GLY A 122 5.21 7.76 4.12
C GLY A 122 3.83 7.24 4.45
N PHE A 123 3.75 6.07 5.10
CA PHE A 123 2.49 5.53 5.59
C PHE A 123 1.85 6.45 6.62
N GLU A 124 2.61 6.90 7.61
CA GLU A 124 2.11 7.81 8.64
C GLU A 124 1.60 9.13 8.05
N ALA A 125 2.28 9.65 7.03
CA ALA A 125 1.87 10.88 6.36
C ALA A 125 0.62 10.71 5.49
N GLY A 126 0.37 9.52 4.94
CA GLY A 126 -0.70 9.28 3.97
C GLY A 126 -1.92 8.55 4.51
N LYS A 127 -1.84 7.92 5.67
CA LYS A 127 -2.91 7.03 6.16
C LYS A 127 -4.25 7.73 6.38
N ASP A 128 -4.25 8.93 6.92
CA ASP A 128 -5.50 9.67 7.20
C ASP A 128 -6.18 10.11 5.89
N GLU A 129 -5.40 10.56 4.92
CA GLU A 129 -5.91 10.87 3.58
C GLU A 129 -6.48 9.61 2.91
N ALA A 130 -5.80 8.47 3.07
CA ALA A 130 -6.27 7.21 2.51
C ALA A 130 -7.64 6.81 3.07
N VAL A 131 -7.85 6.97 4.38
CA VAL A 131 -9.14 6.70 5.03
C VAL A 131 -10.21 7.67 4.53
N GLU A 132 -9.88 8.95 4.37
CA GLU A 132 -10.79 9.96 3.85
C GLU A 132 -11.21 9.64 2.41
N ILE A 133 -10.26 9.27 1.56
CA ILE A 133 -10.53 8.87 0.17
C ILE A 133 -11.48 7.66 0.14
N LEU A 134 -11.20 6.63 0.93
CA LEU A 134 -12.05 5.44 1.00
C LEU A 134 -13.47 5.81 1.46
N THR A 135 -13.57 6.62 2.52
CA THR A 135 -14.86 7.08 3.04
C THR A 135 -15.66 7.82 1.96
N ASN A 136 -15.02 8.72 1.23
CA ASN A 136 -15.68 9.49 0.17
C ASN A 136 -16.15 8.58 -0.99
N GLU A 137 -15.35 7.60 -1.38
CA GLU A 137 -15.74 6.66 -2.43
C GLU A 137 -16.96 5.82 -2.02
N VAL A 138 -16.98 5.36 -0.79
CA VAL A 138 -18.14 4.60 -0.26
C VAL A 138 -19.38 5.49 -0.18
N GLN A 139 -19.25 6.71 0.31
CA GLN A 139 -20.39 7.65 0.40
C GLN A 139 -20.99 7.97 -0.96
N LYS A 140 -20.17 8.14 -1.98
CA LYS A 140 -20.65 8.35 -3.35
C LYS A 140 -21.48 7.18 -3.86
N ALA A 141 -21.15 5.96 -3.45
CA ALA A 141 -21.83 4.75 -3.92
C ALA A 141 -23.21 4.57 -3.30
N ILE A 142 -23.45 5.14 -2.12
CA ILE A 142 -24.72 5.01 -1.37
C ILE A 142 -25.61 6.25 -1.46
N ASN A 143 -25.14 7.31 -2.08
CA ASN A 143 -25.94 8.53 -2.29
C ASN A 143 -26.67 8.52 -3.62
#